data_d09ab0bea81ac0f780c6b4e6bd278b55
#
_entry.id   d09ab0bea81ac0f780c6b4e6bd278b55
#
_cell.length_a   1.000
_cell.length_b   1.000
_cell.length_c   1.000
_cell.angle_alpha   90.00
_cell.angle_beta   90.00
_cell.angle_gamma   90.00
#
_symmetry.space_group_name_H-M   'P 1'
#
loop_
_entity.id
_entity.type
_entity.pdbx_description
1 polymer ?
#
loop_
_entity_poly.entity_id
_entity_poly.type
_entity_poly.pdbx_seq_one_letter_code
_entity_poly.pdbx_strand_id
1 'polypeptide(L)'
;MKGKTITSLTALILAAGSLFIAVSAQATLVDLTTSPTASGEIDGALFFATQQQPFGSGNSDIFLRIQTPSGSDSEQGYNTDGGFPFDDKKPHNFQHSLFLDDLCGTMLNGKEYYVFELDSNQSGTSFTQHTITLTALQIFTSNDPNQTTTTFTNGILDLNGTLVYNLGNNTVKATALGSGKADFFVYVPVSIFNTGEQYLYLYSAFSGIDGGFEEWHFIPGDVCPVPEMGTFFPVIGLLVAVLSTRVLRRRKIAQLAREQNFLR
;
A
#
# COMPACT_ATOMS: atom_id res chain seq x y z
N MET A 1 -41.67 -77.47 -17.96
CA MET A 1 -40.44 -76.72 -18.27
C MET A 1 -40.78 -75.27 -18.19
N LYS A 2 -40.30 -74.55 -17.17
CA LYS A 2 -40.58 -73.14 -16.91
C LYS A 2 -39.41 -72.26 -17.43
N GLY A 3 -39.69 -71.45 -18.45
CA GLY A 3 -38.71 -70.43 -18.95
C GLY A 3 -38.62 -69.24 -18.04
N LYS A 4 -37.40 -68.86 -17.64
CA LYS A 4 -37.11 -67.65 -16.91
C LYS A 4 -36.76 -66.55 -17.91
N THR A 5 -37.58 -65.52 -17.93
CA THR A 5 -37.29 -64.28 -18.66
C THR A 5 -36.33 -63.38 -17.83
N ILE A 6 -35.17 -63.09 -18.37
CA ILE A 6 -34.21 -62.13 -17.78
C ILE A 6 -34.46 -60.72 -18.36
N THR A 7 -34.98 -59.80 -17.55
CA THR A 7 -35.14 -58.40 -17.91
C THR A 7 -33.82 -57.68 -17.64
N SER A 8 -33.17 -57.24 -18.72
CA SER A 8 -31.96 -56.39 -18.66
C SER A 8 -32.36 -54.94 -18.37
N LEU A 9 -31.90 -54.41 -17.25
CA LEU A 9 -32.10 -53.04 -16.86
C LEU A 9 -30.90 -52.22 -17.36
N THR A 10 -31.09 -51.47 -18.45
CA THR A 10 -30.07 -50.56 -19.00
C THR A 10 -30.09 -49.27 -18.21
N ALA A 11 -29.07 -49.02 -17.37
CA ALA A 11 -28.90 -47.77 -16.66
C ALA A 11 -28.33 -46.70 -17.63
N LEU A 12 -29.12 -45.68 -17.90
CA LEU A 12 -28.72 -44.50 -18.68
C LEU A 12 -27.98 -43.51 -17.75
N ILE A 13 -26.64 -43.44 -17.84
CA ILE A 13 -25.82 -42.43 -17.12
C ILE A 13 -25.89 -41.16 -17.92
N LEU A 14 -26.63 -40.15 -17.39
CA LEU A 14 -26.62 -38.79 -17.90
C LEU A 14 -25.36 -38.06 -17.34
N ALA A 15 -24.32 -37.95 -18.16
CA ALA A 15 -23.17 -37.08 -17.84
C ALA A 15 -23.56 -35.61 -18.05
N ALA A 16 -23.86 -34.89 -16.96
CA ALA A 16 -24.01 -33.44 -16.96
C ALA A 16 -22.62 -32.82 -17.11
N GLY A 17 -22.22 -32.52 -18.33
CA GLY A 17 -21.03 -31.74 -18.62
C GLY A 17 -21.24 -30.29 -18.17
N SER A 18 -20.60 -29.87 -17.08
CA SER A 18 -20.55 -28.45 -16.68
C SER A 18 -19.69 -27.70 -17.68
N LEU A 19 -20.35 -26.92 -18.54
CA LEU A 19 -19.67 -26.01 -19.46
C LEU A 19 -19.12 -24.83 -18.62
N PHE A 20 -17.84 -24.87 -18.25
CA PHE A 20 -17.16 -23.71 -17.70
C PHE A 20 -16.92 -22.70 -18.83
N ILE A 21 -17.75 -21.66 -18.90
CA ILE A 21 -17.48 -20.49 -19.72
C ILE A 21 -16.38 -19.72 -18.99
N ALA A 22 -15.14 -19.81 -19.45
CA ALA A 22 -14.07 -18.92 -19.03
C ALA A 22 -14.41 -17.53 -19.54
N VAL A 23 -14.93 -16.66 -18.66
CA VAL A 23 -15.03 -15.23 -18.94
C VAL A 23 -13.59 -14.70 -18.86
N SER A 24 -13.00 -14.41 -20.02
CA SER A 24 -11.75 -13.66 -20.05
C SER A 24 -12.03 -12.27 -19.51
N ALA A 25 -11.46 -11.91 -18.35
CA ALA A 25 -11.49 -10.55 -17.87
C ALA A 25 -10.75 -9.69 -18.90
N GLN A 26 -11.46 -8.73 -19.49
CA GLN A 26 -10.86 -7.78 -20.43
C GLN A 26 -10.06 -6.75 -19.61
N ALA A 27 -8.85 -6.44 -20.09
CA ALA A 27 -8.03 -5.39 -19.46
C ALA A 27 -8.77 -4.04 -19.49
N THR A 28 -8.78 -3.34 -18.37
CA THR A 28 -9.39 -2.03 -18.22
C THR A 28 -8.33 -0.95 -18.39
N LEU A 29 -8.64 0.08 -19.17
CA LEU A 29 -7.88 1.32 -19.23
C LEU A 29 -8.63 2.42 -18.47
N VAL A 30 -7.98 3.00 -17.45
CA VAL A 30 -8.40 4.26 -16.84
C VAL A 30 -7.62 5.39 -17.52
N ASP A 31 -8.31 6.19 -18.34
CA ASP A 31 -7.69 7.33 -19.05
C ASP A 31 -7.97 8.64 -18.31
N LEU A 32 -6.97 9.09 -17.54
CA LEU A 32 -7.04 10.34 -16.78
C LEU A 32 -6.67 11.58 -17.61
N THR A 33 -6.30 11.41 -18.89
CA THR A 33 -5.94 12.53 -19.78
C THR A 33 -7.16 13.24 -20.37
N THR A 34 -8.35 12.64 -20.23
CA THR A 34 -9.58 13.12 -20.86
C THR A 34 -10.16 14.37 -20.22
N SER A 35 -9.86 14.62 -18.94
CA SER A 35 -10.35 15.78 -18.18
C SER A 35 -9.50 15.96 -16.91
N PRO A 36 -9.36 17.20 -16.41
CA PRO A 36 -8.74 17.44 -15.10
C PRO A 36 -9.48 16.79 -13.91
N THR A 37 -10.72 16.37 -14.12
CA THR A 37 -11.55 15.66 -13.13
C THR A 37 -11.78 14.20 -13.50
N ALA A 38 -11.04 13.68 -14.48
CA ALA A 38 -11.15 12.27 -14.86
C ALA A 38 -10.82 11.36 -13.68
N SER A 39 -11.55 10.27 -13.58
CA SER A 39 -11.34 9.27 -12.54
C SER A 39 -11.75 7.89 -13.01
N GLY A 40 -11.28 6.86 -12.33
CA GLY A 40 -11.69 5.48 -12.56
C GLY A 40 -11.37 4.60 -11.37
N GLU A 41 -11.89 3.39 -11.40
CA GLU A 41 -11.68 2.38 -10.35
C GLU A 41 -11.15 1.09 -10.98
N ILE A 42 -10.15 0.50 -10.37
CA ILE A 42 -9.61 -0.82 -10.71
C ILE A 42 -9.43 -1.60 -9.41
N ASP A 43 -10.14 -2.72 -9.28
CA ASP A 43 -10.04 -3.65 -8.15
C ASP A 43 -10.11 -2.96 -6.76
N GLY A 44 -11.01 -1.95 -6.65
CA GLY A 44 -11.28 -1.21 -5.42
C GLY A 44 -10.35 -0.03 -5.15
N ALA A 45 -9.26 0.13 -5.89
CA ALA A 45 -8.46 1.36 -5.86
C ALA A 45 -9.04 2.41 -6.80
N LEU A 46 -9.07 3.67 -6.35
CA LEU A 46 -9.59 4.79 -7.12
C LEU A 46 -8.43 5.63 -7.67
N PHE A 47 -8.54 6.00 -8.93
CA PHE A 47 -7.54 6.82 -9.62
C PHE A 47 -8.19 8.15 -10.01
N PHE A 48 -7.53 9.27 -9.70
CA PHE A 48 -8.04 10.60 -9.99
C PHE A 48 -6.97 11.43 -10.70
N ALA A 49 -7.32 12.07 -11.81
CA ALA A 49 -6.52 13.15 -12.37
C ALA A 49 -6.45 14.30 -11.35
N THR A 50 -5.30 14.95 -11.24
CA THR A 50 -5.17 16.08 -10.35
C THR A 50 -5.56 17.37 -11.06
N GLN A 51 -6.30 18.23 -10.38
CA GLN A 51 -6.30 19.65 -10.72
C GLN A 51 -5.03 20.24 -10.13
N GLN A 52 -4.02 20.41 -10.94
CA GLN A 52 -2.70 20.99 -10.68
C GLN A 52 -2.59 21.81 -9.37
N GLN A 53 -2.28 21.14 -8.28
CA GLN A 53 -1.77 21.82 -7.09
C GLN A 53 -0.24 21.73 -7.17
N PRO A 54 0.49 22.81 -6.94
CA PRO A 54 1.95 22.73 -6.90
C PRO A 54 2.35 21.97 -5.63
N PHE A 55 2.74 20.71 -5.78
CA PHE A 55 3.50 19.99 -4.77
C PHE A 55 4.96 20.04 -5.20
N GLY A 56 5.77 20.75 -4.47
CA GLY A 56 7.21 20.65 -4.63
C GLY A 56 7.75 19.60 -3.66
N SER A 57 8.85 18.96 -3.99
CA SER A 57 9.60 18.01 -3.15
C SER A 57 9.97 18.52 -1.74
N GLY A 58 9.55 19.75 -1.38
CA GLY A 58 9.70 20.33 -0.06
C GLY A 58 8.48 20.19 0.87
N ASN A 59 7.33 19.71 0.40
CA ASN A 59 6.07 19.68 1.16
C ASN A 59 5.47 18.29 1.36
N SER A 60 6.02 17.26 0.71
CA SER A 60 5.56 15.87 0.85
C SER A 60 6.75 14.93 0.93
N ASP A 61 6.57 13.80 1.60
CA ASP A 61 7.60 12.79 1.77
C ASP A 61 7.64 11.89 0.52
N ILE A 62 8.73 12.00 -0.25
CA ILE A 62 9.00 11.11 -1.37
C ILE A 62 9.53 9.80 -0.80
N PHE A 63 8.82 8.71 -1.00
CA PHE A 63 9.24 7.39 -0.52
C PHE A 63 9.77 6.46 -1.63
N LEU A 64 9.53 6.82 -2.91
CA LEU A 64 10.04 6.10 -4.07
C LEU A 64 10.35 7.08 -5.20
N ARG A 65 11.58 7.06 -5.70
CA ARG A 65 12.00 7.78 -6.91
C ARG A 65 12.58 6.80 -7.91
N ILE A 66 12.04 6.79 -9.11
CA ILE A 66 12.46 5.95 -10.21
C ILE A 66 13.02 6.81 -11.33
N GLN A 67 14.05 6.35 -12.03
CA GLN A 67 14.56 6.99 -13.24
C GLN A 67 15.43 6.04 -14.04
N THR A 68 15.08 5.77 -15.26
CA THR A 68 15.94 5.09 -16.20
C THR A 68 16.98 6.02 -16.83
N PRO A 69 18.05 5.48 -17.41
CA PRO A 69 18.91 6.23 -18.30
C PRO A 69 18.12 6.81 -19.49
N SER A 70 18.54 7.98 -19.96
CA SER A 70 17.98 8.63 -21.16
C SER A 70 17.91 7.66 -22.36
N GLY A 71 16.76 7.61 -23.01
CA GLY A 71 16.49 6.77 -24.18
C GLY A 71 15.78 5.45 -23.90
N SER A 72 15.44 5.16 -22.64
CA SER A 72 14.45 4.13 -22.31
C SER A 72 13.05 4.73 -22.41
N ASP A 73 12.06 3.94 -22.82
CA ASP A 73 10.64 4.30 -22.83
C ASP A 73 9.84 3.59 -21.72
N SER A 74 10.52 2.86 -20.84
CA SER A 74 9.93 2.17 -19.69
C SER A 74 10.86 2.18 -18.49
N GLU A 75 10.27 2.17 -17.31
CA GLU A 75 10.98 2.10 -16.02
C GLU A 75 10.13 1.45 -14.94
N GLN A 76 10.76 1.00 -13.87
CA GLN A 76 10.13 0.31 -12.77
C GLN A 76 10.94 0.41 -11.49
N GLY A 77 10.27 0.29 -10.34
CA GLY A 77 10.93 0.29 -9.05
C GLY A 77 9.96 0.06 -7.91
N TYR A 78 10.49 -0.10 -6.71
CA TYR A 78 9.70 -0.16 -5.49
C TYR A 78 10.46 0.41 -4.30
N ASN A 79 9.72 0.97 -3.34
CA ASN A 79 10.29 1.54 -2.12
C ASN A 79 10.84 0.45 -1.19
N THR A 80 12.04 0.68 -0.64
CA THR A 80 12.71 -0.23 0.30
C THR A 80 13.84 0.49 1.03
N ASP A 81 14.19 0.02 2.23
CA ASP A 81 15.41 0.44 2.93
C ASP A 81 16.64 -0.40 2.50
N GLY A 82 16.42 -1.49 1.77
CA GLY A 82 17.46 -2.47 1.42
C GLY A 82 18.41 -2.05 0.30
N GLY A 83 18.10 -1.00 -0.47
CA GLY A 83 18.96 -0.59 -1.58
C GLY A 83 18.21 0.10 -2.71
N PHE A 84 18.62 -0.15 -3.94
CA PHE A 84 18.07 0.48 -5.14
C PHE A 84 17.81 -0.63 -6.19
N PRO A 85 16.79 -1.48 -5.99
CA PRO A 85 16.41 -2.47 -6.97
C PRO A 85 15.80 -1.81 -8.21
N PHE A 86 16.04 -2.39 -9.39
CA PHE A 86 15.57 -1.88 -10.68
C PHE A 86 16.13 -0.47 -11.01
N ASP A 87 15.24 0.45 -11.37
CA ASP A 87 15.57 1.82 -11.80
C ASP A 87 15.51 2.83 -10.66
N ASP A 88 15.48 2.36 -9.42
CA ASP A 88 15.43 3.21 -8.23
C ASP A 88 16.65 4.12 -8.11
N LYS A 89 16.47 5.34 -7.61
CA LYS A 89 17.54 6.36 -7.58
C LYS A 89 17.95 6.77 -6.18
N LYS A 90 19.26 7.01 -6.05
CA LYS A 90 19.85 7.67 -4.88
C LYS A 90 19.47 9.16 -4.84
N PRO A 91 19.48 9.78 -3.68
CA PRO A 91 19.86 9.27 -2.36
C PRO A 91 18.70 8.59 -1.62
N HIS A 92 19.02 7.85 -0.54
CA HIS A 92 18.04 7.12 0.28
C HIS A 92 16.92 7.97 0.91
N ASN A 93 17.07 9.29 1.01
CA ASN A 93 15.99 10.16 1.47
C ASN A 93 14.80 10.27 0.51
N PHE A 94 14.89 9.67 -0.67
CA PHE A 94 13.80 9.54 -1.66
C PHE A 94 13.46 8.07 -1.95
N GLN A 95 13.92 7.16 -1.08
CA GLN A 95 13.77 5.73 -1.25
C GLN A 95 13.79 5.06 0.12
N HIS A 96 12.61 4.69 0.63
CA HIS A 96 12.48 4.02 1.92
C HIS A 96 11.16 3.25 2.03
N SER A 97 11.12 2.24 2.90
CA SER A 97 9.90 1.56 3.25
C SER A 97 8.96 2.50 4.03
N LEU A 98 7.65 2.31 3.89
CA LEU A 98 6.66 3.05 4.68
C LEU A 98 6.21 2.19 5.87
N PHE A 99 6.24 2.76 7.08
CA PHE A 99 5.76 2.08 8.27
C PHE A 99 4.25 2.33 8.42
N LEU A 100 3.44 1.26 8.41
CA LEU A 100 1.99 1.35 8.35
C LEU A 100 1.37 2.13 9.53
N ASP A 101 1.96 2.02 10.74
CA ASP A 101 1.45 2.73 11.91
C ASP A 101 1.67 4.25 11.86
N ASP A 102 2.52 4.74 10.94
CA ASP A 102 2.77 6.17 10.73
C ASP A 102 1.85 6.76 9.63
N LEU A 103 1.11 5.91 8.90
CA LEU A 103 0.27 6.36 7.80
C LEU A 103 -1.11 6.79 8.28
N CYS A 104 -1.46 8.05 8.03
CA CYS A 104 -2.79 8.58 8.30
C CYS A 104 -3.67 8.47 7.06
N GLY A 105 -4.85 7.87 7.20
CA GLY A 105 -5.82 7.69 6.13
C GLY A 105 -6.68 8.94 5.87
N THR A 106 -7.30 8.97 4.71
CA THR A 106 -8.27 10.00 4.30
C THR A 106 -9.65 9.38 4.16
N MET A 107 -10.68 10.02 4.72
CA MET A 107 -12.06 9.59 4.54
C MET A 107 -12.64 10.10 3.21
N LEU A 108 -13.10 9.17 2.37
CA LEU A 108 -13.83 9.48 1.15
C LEU A 108 -15.12 8.65 1.09
N ASN A 109 -16.27 9.30 1.03
CA ASN A 109 -17.59 8.65 0.97
C ASN A 109 -17.82 7.59 2.05
N GLY A 110 -17.33 7.82 3.27
CA GLY A 110 -17.52 6.92 4.41
C GLY A 110 -16.58 5.72 4.45
N LYS A 111 -15.58 5.67 3.56
CA LYS A 111 -14.54 4.65 3.51
C LYS A 111 -13.16 5.32 3.66
N GLU A 112 -12.26 4.67 4.37
CA GLU A 112 -10.91 5.16 4.62
C GLU A 112 -9.94 4.65 3.55
N TYR A 113 -9.05 5.54 3.08
CA TYR A 113 -8.06 5.26 2.05
C TYR A 113 -6.68 5.79 2.45
N TYR A 114 -5.63 5.06 2.13
CA TYR A 114 -4.29 5.64 1.96
C TYR A 114 -4.20 6.28 0.59
N VAL A 115 -3.60 7.47 0.55
CA VAL A 115 -3.51 8.27 -0.68
C VAL A 115 -2.06 8.37 -1.12
N PHE A 116 -1.81 7.92 -2.33
CA PHE A 116 -0.51 8.02 -2.98
C PHE A 116 -0.63 8.98 -4.17
N GLU A 117 0.38 9.82 -4.33
CA GLU A 117 0.49 10.78 -5.41
C GLU A 117 1.68 10.45 -6.28
N LEU A 118 1.50 10.51 -7.60
CA LEU A 118 2.59 10.48 -8.57
C LEU A 118 2.89 11.88 -9.07
N ASP A 119 4.16 12.31 -8.96
CA ASP A 119 4.77 13.44 -9.69
C ASP A 119 5.73 12.85 -10.73
N SER A 120 5.43 13.06 -12.00
CA SER A 120 6.20 12.55 -13.12
C SER A 120 6.88 13.71 -13.84
N ASN A 121 8.20 13.71 -13.84
CA ASN A 121 8.99 14.77 -14.47
C ASN A 121 9.39 14.41 -15.89
N GLN A 122 8.45 14.47 -16.82
CA GLN A 122 8.73 14.23 -18.22
C GLN A 122 9.24 15.49 -18.92
N SER A 123 10.28 15.35 -19.76
CA SER A 123 10.84 16.47 -20.50
C SER A 123 9.93 16.89 -21.65
N GLY A 124 9.56 18.17 -21.72
CA GLY A 124 8.81 18.72 -22.86
C GLY A 124 8.07 20.01 -22.54
N THR A 125 7.81 20.78 -23.60
CA THR A 125 7.22 22.12 -23.51
C THR A 125 5.73 22.17 -23.88
N SER A 126 5.13 21.05 -24.30
CA SER A 126 3.78 21.02 -24.84
C SER A 126 2.84 20.14 -24.01
N PHE A 127 1.77 20.72 -23.53
CA PHE A 127 0.72 20.15 -22.69
C PHE A 127 0.00 18.90 -23.27
N THR A 128 0.14 18.68 -24.59
CA THR A 128 -0.58 17.61 -25.30
C THR A 128 0.28 16.40 -25.65
N GLN A 129 1.58 16.41 -25.33
CA GLN A 129 2.53 15.41 -25.82
C GLN A 129 3.10 14.50 -24.74
N HIS A 130 2.92 14.83 -23.45
CA HIS A 130 3.51 14.04 -22.38
C HIS A 130 2.43 13.27 -21.65
N THR A 131 2.30 12.02 -22.00
CA THR A 131 1.45 11.07 -21.29
C THR A 131 2.32 9.92 -20.82
N ILE A 132 2.18 9.57 -19.56
CA ILE A 132 2.76 8.39 -18.95
C ILE A 132 1.69 7.33 -18.77
N THR A 133 2.05 6.07 -18.89
CA THR A 133 1.15 4.95 -18.64
C THR A 133 1.71 4.10 -17.51
N LEU A 134 0.96 4.02 -16.42
CA LEU A 134 1.20 3.05 -15.35
C LEU A 134 0.77 1.67 -15.86
N THR A 135 1.73 0.79 -16.08
CA THR A 135 1.54 -0.56 -16.64
C THR A 135 1.51 -1.64 -15.58
N ALA A 136 2.05 -1.37 -14.39
CA ALA A 136 1.91 -2.22 -13.22
C ALA A 136 1.86 -1.37 -11.95
N LEU A 137 1.03 -1.80 -11.00
CA LEU A 137 1.03 -1.33 -9.63
C LEU A 137 0.74 -2.53 -8.74
N GLN A 138 1.69 -2.88 -7.88
CA GLN A 138 1.53 -3.95 -6.89
C GLN A 138 1.86 -3.37 -5.51
N ILE A 139 0.98 -3.60 -4.56
CA ILE A 139 1.19 -3.14 -3.19
C ILE A 139 1.25 -4.36 -2.29
N PHE A 140 2.28 -4.38 -1.45
CA PHE A 140 2.53 -5.46 -0.50
C PHE A 140 2.64 -4.90 0.90
N THR A 141 2.40 -5.76 1.88
CA THR A 141 2.84 -5.56 3.25
C THR A 141 3.92 -6.57 3.61
N SER A 142 4.80 -6.25 4.55
CA SER A 142 5.88 -7.13 5.01
C SER A 142 6.34 -6.76 6.42
N ASN A 143 7.05 -7.68 7.09
CA ASN A 143 7.77 -7.40 8.33
C ASN A 143 9.26 -7.11 8.12
N ASP A 144 9.75 -7.18 6.88
CA ASP A 144 11.13 -6.89 6.51
C ASP A 144 11.21 -5.58 5.71
N PRO A 145 11.85 -4.50 6.22
CA PRO A 145 11.98 -3.22 5.52
C PRO A 145 13.07 -3.23 4.44
N ASN A 146 13.93 -4.27 4.38
CA ASN A 146 15.19 -4.26 3.61
C ASN A 146 15.17 -5.17 2.38
N GLN A 147 14.05 -5.35 1.72
CA GLN A 147 13.94 -6.24 0.57
C GLN A 147 14.65 -5.69 -0.67
N THR A 148 15.25 -6.60 -1.46
CA THR A 148 16.07 -6.25 -2.65
C THR A 148 15.79 -7.15 -3.85
N THR A 149 14.69 -7.90 -3.85
CA THR A 149 14.35 -8.80 -4.95
C THR A 149 14.07 -8.04 -6.25
N THR A 150 14.44 -8.65 -7.37
CA THR A 150 14.13 -8.18 -8.72
C THR A 150 13.49 -9.27 -9.56
N THR A 151 13.06 -10.36 -8.93
CA THR A 151 12.46 -11.52 -9.59
C THR A 151 10.95 -11.47 -9.53
N PHE A 152 10.31 -12.09 -10.53
CA PHE A 152 8.86 -12.20 -10.64
C PHE A 152 8.44 -13.65 -10.84
N THR A 153 7.35 -14.01 -10.18
CA THR A 153 6.64 -15.28 -10.44
C THR A 153 5.23 -14.96 -10.94
N ASN A 154 4.91 -15.41 -12.14
CA ASN A 154 3.62 -15.15 -12.81
C ASN A 154 3.22 -13.65 -12.88
N GLY A 155 4.19 -12.75 -13.09
CA GLY A 155 3.97 -11.31 -13.18
C GLY A 155 3.81 -10.60 -11.82
N ILE A 156 4.00 -11.31 -10.71
CA ILE A 156 4.00 -10.76 -9.35
C ILE A 156 5.45 -10.72 -8.86
N LEU A 157 5.86 -9.58 -8.29
CA LEU A 157 7.18 -9.42 -7.70
C LEU A 157 7.33 -10.33 -6.47
N ASP A 158 8.44 -11.07 -6.40
CA ASP A 158 8.69 -12.06 -5.33
C ASP A 158 9.17 -11.40 -4.03
N LEU A 159 8.39 -10.44 -3.52
CA LEU A 159 8.60 -9.86 -2.21
C LEU A 159 8.21 -10.85 -1.11
N ASN A 160 9.01 -10.91 -0.05
CA ASN A 160 8.69 -11.67 1.16
C ASN A 160 7.64 -10.88 1.98
N GLY A 161 6.36 -11.09 1.68
CA GLY A 161 5.24 -10.37 2.27
C GLY A 161 3.91 -10.77 1.65
N THR A 162 2.87 -10.04 1.99
CA THR A 162 1.50 -10.26 1.52
C THR A 162 1.16 -9.27 0.40
N LEU A 163 0.84 -9.76 -0.80
CA LEU A 163 0.28 -8.92 -1.87
C LEU A 163 -1.14 -8.50 -1.50
N VAL A 164 -1.38 -7.21 -1.32
CA VAL A 164 -2.68 -6.64 -0.92
C VAL A 164 -3.42 -5.96 -2.06
N TYR A 165 -2.69 -5.49 -3.09
CA TYR A 165 -3.26 -4.91 -4.29
C TYR A 165 -2.44 -5.26 -5.53
N ASN A 166 -3.10 -5.50 -6.65
CA ASN A 166 -2.47 -5.74 -7.94
C ASN A 166 -3.32 -5.14 -9.05
N LEU A 167 -2.74 -4.24 -9.84
CA LEU A 167 -3.36 -3.66 -11.03
C LEU A 167 -3.66 -4.72 -12.10
N GLY A 168 -2.94 -5.85 -12.07
CA GLY A 168 -3.09 -6.94 -13.04
C GLY A 168 -2.68 -6.50 -14.44
N ASN A 169 -3.52 -6.84 -15.44
CA ASN A 169 -3.32 -6.45 -16.83
C ASN A 169 -3.96 -5.09 -17.17
N ASN A 170 -4.51 -4.38 -16.16
CA ASN A 170 -5.11 -3.08 -16.36
C ASN A 170 -4.03 -2.01 -16.48
N THR A 171 -4.39 -0.84 -16.97
CA THR A 171 -3.48 0.29 -17.13
C THR A 171 -4.14 1.61 -16.75
N VAL A 172 -3.31 2.56 -16.30
CA VAL A 172 -3.77 3.93 -16.03
C VAL A 172 -2.92 4.88 -16.86
N LYS A 173 -3.56 5.70 -17.69
CA LYS A 173 -2.89 6.71 -18.51
C LYS A 173 -3.11 8.09 -17.89
N ALA A 174 -2.04 8.83 -17.67
CA ALA A 174 -2.08 10.17 -17.09
C ALA A 174 -1.28 11.16 -17.94
N THR A 175 -1.57 12.45 -17.75
CA THR A 175 -0.78 13.53 -18.36
C THR A 175 0.37 13.85 -17.42
N ALA A 176 1.58 13.77 -17.89
CA ALA A 176 2.78 14.16 -17.16
C ALA A 176 3.05 15.65 -17.37
N LEU A 177 3.04 16.45 -16.30
CA LEU A 177 3.05 17.91 -16.38
C LEU A 177 4.39 18.57 -16.06
N GLY A 178 5.43 17.75 -15.86
CA GLY A 178 6.76 18.18 -15.44
C GLY A 178 6.87 18.36 -13.92
N SER A 179 8.10 18.37 -13.41
CA SER A 179 8.46 18.33 -11.99
C SER A 179 7.71 19.34 -11.12
N GLY A 180 7.33 18.89 -9.94
CA GLY A 180 6.69 19.71 -8.90
C GLY A 180 5.19 19.88 -9.07
N LYS A 181 4.54 19.00 -9.84
CA LYS A 181 3.09 18.97 -10.01
C LYS A 181 2.62 17.51 -9.95
N ALA A 182 1.63 17.29 -9.10
CA ALA A 182 0.95 16.01 -9.08
C ALA A 182 0.30 15.69 -10.43
N ASP A 183 0.53 14.49 -10.95
CA ASP A 183 -0.07 14.03 -12.21
C ASP A 183 -1.35 13.24 -11.95
N PHE A 184 -1.36 12.38 -10.94
CA PHE A 184 -2.56 11.71 -10.49
C PHE A 184 -2.44 11.19 -9.04
N PHE A 185 -3.59 10.91 -8.43
CA PHE A 185 -3.70 10.27 -7.13
C PHE A 185 -4.24 8.84 -7.23
N VAL A 186 -3.74 7.98 -6.35
CA VAL A 186 -4.26 6.63 -6.13
C VAL A 186 -4.77 6.52 -4.70
N TYR A 187 -6.05 6.21 -4.54
CA TYR A 187 -6.69 5.96 -3.26
C TYR A 187 -6.85 4.46 -3.06
N VAL A 188 -6.16 3.92 -2.09
CA VAL A 188 -6.16 2.48 -1.79
C VAL A 188 -6.88 2.25 -0.46
N PRO A 189 -7.91 1.37 -0.40
CA PRO A 189 -8.67 1.18 0.83
C PRO A 189 -7.80 0.69 2.00
N VAL A 190 -7.85 1.37 3.16
CA VAL A 190 -7.08 0.98 4.35
C VAL A 190 -7.39 -0.45 4.80
N SER A 191 -8.63 -0.90 4.61
CA SER A 191 -9.07 -2.22 5.04
C SER A 191 -8.28 -3.40 4.44
N ILE A 192 -7.60 -3.23 3.29
CA ILE A 192 -6.80 -4.30 2.69
C ILE A 192 -5.43 -4.48 3.35
N PHE A 193 -4.98 -3.52 4.16
CA PHE A 193 -3.70 -3.56 4.86
C PHE A 193 -3.75 -4.26 6.23
N ASN A 194 -4.89 -4.81 6.62
CA ASN A 194 -5.07 -5.55 7.89
C ASN A 194 -4.41 -6.94 7.86
N THR A 195 -3.14 -7.01 7.51
CA THR A 195 -2.37 -8.26 7.39
C THR A 195 -1.60 -8.63 8.67
N GLY A 196 -1.42 -7.66 9.58
CA GLY A 196 -0.58 -7.79 10.77
C GLY A 196 0.91 -7.58 10.47
N GLU A 197 1.26 -7.17 9.26
CA GLU A 197 2.60 -6.79 8.85
C GLU A 197 2.80 -5.28 9.00
N GLN A 198 4.06 -4.82 9.09
CA GLN A 198 4.40 -3.48 9.55
C GLN A 198 4.76 -2.49 8.45
N TYR A 199 5.31 -2.98 7.33
CA TYR A 199 5.85 -2.13 6.27
C TYR A 199 5.03 -2.28 5.00
N LEU A 200 4.86 -1.16 4.28
CA LEU A 200 4.21 -1.10 2.98
C LEU A 200 5.26 -0.96 1.89
N TYR A 201 5.09 -1.75 0.84
CA TYR A 201 5.84 -1.70 -0.40
C TYR A 201 4.91 -1.37 -1.56
N LEU A 202 5.29 -0.40 -2.38
CA LEU A 202 4.63 -0.03 -3.61
C LEU A 202 5.60 -0.27 -4.76
N TYR A 203 5.34 -1.29 -5.57
CA TYR A 203 6.01 -1.51 -6.84
C TYR A 203 5.19 -0.87 -7.95
N SER A 204 5.86 -0.13 -8.82
CA SER A 204 5.25 0.45 -10.02
C SER A 204 6.13 0.26 -11.25
N ALA A 205 5.47 0.15 -12.42
CA ALA A 205 6.14 0.15 -13.72
C ALA A 205 5.39 1.07 -14.68
N PHE A 206 6.15 1.79 -15.49
CA PHE A 206 5.65 2.79 -16.41
C PHE A 206 6.13 2.53 -17.84
N SER A 207 5.38 3.07 -18.81
CA SER A 207 5.78 3.19 -20.21
C SER A 207 5.42 4.57 -20.77
N GLY A 208 6.06 4.95 -21.88
CA GLY A 208 5.88 6.26 -22.49
C GLY A 208 6.64 7.37 -21.74
N ILE A 209 7.72 7.01 -21.05
CA ILE A 209 8.62 7.92 -20.34
C ILE A 209 9.69 8.48 -21.29
N ASP A 210 10.29 9.62 -20.94
CA ASP A 210 11.37 10.25 -21.71
C ASP A 210 12.64 10.59 -20.90
N GLY A 211 12.79 9.97 -19.69
CA GLY A 211 13.99 10.02 -18.85
C GLY A 211 13.98 11.07 -17.74
N GLY A 212 12.80 11.53 -17.35
CA GLY A 212 12.61 12.31 -16.12
C GLY A 212 12.73 11.47 -14.85
N PHE A 213 12.22 12.01 -13.73
CA PHE A 213 12.00 11.26 -12.49
C PHE A 213 10.51 11.00 -12.33
N GLU A 214 10.15 9.81 -11.88
CA GLU A 214 8.83 9.49 -11.36
C GLU A 214 8.94 9.36 -9.85
N GLU A 215 8.19 10.21 -9.14
CA GLU A 215 8.25 10.31 -7.69
C GLU A 215 6.90 9.97 -7.07
N TRP A 216 6.92 8.95 -6.22
CA TRP A 216 5.77 8.60 -5.41
C TRP A 216 5.83 9.27 -4.04
N HIS A 217 4.74 9.91 -3.68
CA HIS A 217 4.54 10.57 -2.39
C HIS A 217 3.40 9.91 -1.64
N PHE A 218 3.51 9.85 -0.32
CA PHE A 218 2.38 9.55 0.54
C PHE A 218 1.73 10.85 1.00
N ILE A 219 0.41 10.94 0.85
CA ILE A 219 -0.38 12.11 1.26
C ILE A 219 -1.07 11.77 2.57
N PRO A 220 -0.60 12.30 3.72
CA PRO A 220 -1.22 12.02 5.00
C PRO A 220 -2.63 12.62 5.09
N GLY A 221 -3.58 11.82 5.53
CA GLY A 221 -4.95 12.22 5.80
C GLY A 221 -5.16 12.63 7.26
N ASP A 222 -6.42 12.80 7.63
CA ASP A 222 -6.83 13.23 8.97
C ASP A 222 -7.09 12.06 9.94
N VAL A 223 -7.11 10.82 9.44
CA VAL A 223 -7.38 9.62 10.23
C VAL A 223 -6.07 8.87 10.47
N CYS A 224 -5.49 9.10 11.64
CA CYS A 224 -4.25 8.44 12.03
C CYS A 224 -4.53 7.19 12.87
N PRO A 225 -3.69 6.13 12.77
CA PRO A 225 -3.76 4.99 13.68
C PRO A 225 -3.66 5.47 15.12
N VAL A 226 -4.62 5.08 15.95
CA VAL A 226 -4.53 5.31 17.38
C VAL A 226 -3.73 4.18 17.99
N PRO A 227 -2.66 4.46 18.77
CA PRO A 227 -1.93 3.43 19.48
C PRO A 227 -2.92 2.60 20.30
N GLU A 228 -2.91 1.28 20.11
CA GLU A 228 -3.83 0.41 20.83
C GLU A 228 -3.73 0.69 22.34
N MET A 229 -4.87 0.99 22.96
CA MET A 229 -4.96 1.27 24.40
C MET A 229 -4.35 0.12 25.26
N GLY A 230 -4.24 -1.08 24.71
CA GLY A 230 -3.56 -2.22 25.32
C GLY A 230 -2.13 -1.95 25.76
N THR A 231 -1.41 -1.07 25.08
CA THR A 231 -0.04 -0.69 25.44
C THR A 231 0.00 0.21 26.67
N PHE A 232 -1.05 1.00 26.93
CA PHE A 232 -1.12 1.91 28.08
C PHE A 232 -1.49 1.22 29.39
N PHE A 233 -2.29 0.15 29.35
CA PHE A 233 -2.70 -0.55 30.55
C PHE A 233 -1.54 -1.12 31.37
N PRO A 234 -0.52 -1.79 30.81
CA PRO A 234 0.65 -2.25 31.58
C PRO A 234 1.43 -1.10 32.22
N VAL A 235 1.59 0.02 31.52
CA VAL A 235 2.32 1.20 32.02
C VAL A 235 1.54 1.86 33.17
N ILE A 236 0.22 2.03 33.04
CA ILE A 236 -0.63 2.55 34.09
C ILE A 236 -0.63 1.60 35.30
N GLY A 237 -0.76 0.29 35.06
CA GLY A 237 -0.68 -0.74 36.11
C GLY A 237 0.62 -0.69 36.87
N LEU A 238 1.77 -0.55 36.18
CA LEU A 238 3.09 -0.43 36.79
C LEU A 238 3.21 0.86 37.65
N LEU A 239 2.73 1.98 37.13
CA LEU A 239 2.70 3.26 37.85
C LEU A 239 1.87 3.17 39.14
N VAL A 240 0.68 2.58 39.08
CA VAL A 240 -0.19 2.35 40.25
C VAL A 240 0.50 1.44 41.26
N ALA A 241 1.14 0.35 40.82
CA ALA A 241 1.88 -0.56 41.69
C ALA A 241 3.04 0.14 42.42
N VAL A 242 3.82 0.95 41.71
CA VAL A 242 4.97 1.72 42.27
C VAL A 242 4.48 2.77 43.27
N LEU A 243 3.41 3.49 42.98
CA LEU A 243 2.82 4.48 43.89
C LEU A 243 2.26 3.82 45.14
N SER A 244 1.55 2.70 45.00
CA SER A 244 0.98 1.93 46.12
C SER A 244 2.08 1.41 47.07
N THR A 245 3.16 0.86 46.54
CA THR A 245 4.30 0.38 47.36
C THR A 245 4.99 1.52 48.11
N ARG A 246 5.11 2.71 47.53
CA ARG A 246 5.67 3.91 48.20
C ARG A 246 4.77 4.36 49.35
N VAL A 247 3.44 4.39 49.15
CA VAL A 247 2.47 4.77 50.20
C VAL A 247 2.49 3.75 51.33
N LEU A 248 2.50 2.45 51.05
CA LEU A 248 2.57 1.39 52.06
C LEU A 248 3.84 1.45 52.88
N ARG A 249 5.01 1.67 52.26
CA ARG A 249 6.30 1.87 52.94
C ARG A 249 6.24 3.08 53.89
N ARG A 250 5.70 4.21 53.48
CA ARG A 250 5.56 5.41 54.33
C ARG A 250 4.68 5.14 55.52
N ARG A 251 3.55 4.43 55.35
CA ARG A 251 2.64 4.06 56.47
C ARG A 251 3.33 3.14 57.45
N LYS A 252 4.10 2.14 56.98
CA LYS A 252 4.85 1.21 57.85
C LYS A 252 5.92 1.94 58.66
N ILE A 253 6.65 2.85 58.08
CA ILE A 253 7.68 3.66 58.77
C ILE A 253 7.04 4.56 59.82
N ALA A 254 5.85 5.18 59.53
CA ALA A 254 5.13 6.01 60.48
C ALA A 254 4.55 5.20 61.67
N GLN A 255 4.15 3.95 61.42
CA GLN A 255 3.73 3.04 62.51
C GLN A 255 4.86 2.66 63.43
N LEU A 256 6.01 2.25 62.90
CA LEU A 256 7.18 1.91 63.64
C LEU A 256 7.70 3.09 64.50
N ALA A 257 7.66 4.30 63.97
CA ALA A 257 8.04 5.51 64.70
C ALA A 257 7.07 5.82 65.87
N ARG A 258 5.78 5.53 65.73
CA ARG A 258 4.82 5.67 66.83
C ARG A 258 5.02 4.65 67.94
N GLU A 259 5.31 3.39 67.59
CA GLU A 259 5.60 2.32 68.55
C GLU A 259 6.90 2.60 69.37
N GLN A 260 7.92 3.13 68.75
CA GLN A 260 9.14 3.53 69.44
C GLN A 260 8.94 4.69 70.40
N ASN A 261 8.06 5.65 70.07
CA ASN A 261 7.74 6.77 70.97
C ASN A 261 6.82 6.37 72.15
N PHE A 262 6.13 5.22 72.06
CA PHE A 262 5.30 4.72 73.14
C PHE A 262 6.09 3.91 74.16
N LEU A 263 7.27 3.42 73.80
CA LEU A 263 8.15 2.63 74.66
C LEU A 263 9.19 3.49 75.40
N ARG A 264 9.19 4.79 75.26
CA ARG A 264 9.98 5.77 76.02
C ARG A 264 9.10 6.50 77.04
#